data_81823b59ecbb5baf0137b49d86607223
#
_entry.id   81823b59ecbb5baf0137b49d86607223
#
_cell.length_a   1.000
_cell.length_b   1.000
_cell.length_c   1.000
_cell.angle_alpha   90.00
_cell.angle_beta   90.00
_cell.angle_gamma   90.00
#
_symmetry.space_group_name_H-M   'P 1'
#
loop_
_entity.id
_entity.type
_entity.pdbx_description
1 polymer ?
#
loop_
_entity_poly.entity_id
_entity_poly.type
_entity_poly.pdbx_seq_one_letter_code
_entity_poly.pdbx_strand_id
1 'polypeptide(L)'
;MRLLIVSLLVVIATVALALSAHQDSGHVLIAYGDWTLESSLVLFVVAMAILFALLYYGIRLWSGIRSLPQRLRRWRRQRRNAKARTAYIRGMTALAEGQWTTAEKWLLKQARYSDTPALNYLAAAQAAEAQGSLVRRDSYLRTALESEPKADLAVGLAQAGYYLDHQQADEAHAILARLRVAQPTQGAVLKKLMEAHVALRDWEGLLQIIPELERHDVVPGAKSEELQSMAYRALFAQAVLKKDSAYLRQLWERTPRPVRRNEDLLFDYARAFAAVD
;
A
#
# COMPACT_ATOMS: atom_id res chain seq x y z
N MET A 1 6.10 -4.82 42.71
CA MET A 1 6.92 -4.79 43.93
C MET A 1 6.52 -3.73 44.92
N ARG A 2 6.49 -2.41 44.58
CA ARG A 2 6.14 -1.33 45.54
C ARG A 2 4.79 -1.53 46.24
N LEU A 3 3.76 -2.02 45.54
CA LEU A 3 2.41 -2.23 46.08
C LEU A 3 2.31 -3.47 47.00
N LEU A 4 3.10 -4.50 46.74
CA LEU A 4 3.25 -5.65 47.68
C LEU A 4 3.89 -5.24 49.00
N ILE A 5 4.88 -4.35 48.91
CA ILE A 5 5.55 -3.80 50.10
C ILE A 5 4.57 -2.94 50.90
N VAL A 6 3.77 -2.14 50.24
CA VAL A 6 2.76 -1.29 50.92
C VAL A 6 1.65 -2.13 51.56
N SER A 7 1.14 -3.19 50.88
CA SER A 7 0.13 -4.05 51.45
C SER A 7 0.68 -4.87 52.65
N LEU A 8 1.93 -5.32 52.56
CA LEU A 8 2.61 -6.01 53.66
C LEU A 8 2.84 -5.06 54.85
N LEU A 9 3.24 -3.81 54.59
CA LEU A 9 3.39 -2.78 55.64
C LEU A 9 2.05 -2.46 56.33
N VAL A 10 0.95 -2.37 55.59
CA VAL A 10 -0.38 -2.17 56.13
C VAL A 10 -0.81 -3.32 57.03
N VAL A 11 -0.56 -4.59 56.60
CA VAL A 11 -0.84 -5.79 57.39
C VAL A 11 0.05 -5.83 58.65
N ILE A 12 1.32 -5.52 58.53
CA ILE A 12 2.25 -5.48 59.70
C ILE A 12 1.85 -4.38 60.66
N ALA A 13 1.47 -3.19 60.17
CA ALA A 13 1.01 -2.08 61.00
C ALA A 13 -0.31 -2.41 61.73
N THR A 14 -1.24 -3.11 61.05
CA THR A 14 -2.52 -3.52 61.66
C THR A 14 -2.29 -4.60 62.74
N VAL A 15 -1.39 -5.53 62.50
CA VAL A 15 -0.99 -6.57 63.51
C VAL A 15 -0.26 -5.94 64.69
N ALA A 16 0.62 -4.96 64.45
CA ALA A 16 1.35 -4.27 65.51
C ALA A 16 0.40 -3.42 66.37
N LEU A 17 -0.57 -2.74 65.72
CA LEU A 17 -1.62 -1.98 66.42
C LEU A 17 -2.53 -2.90 67.26
N ALA A 18 -2.86 -4.07 66.74
CA ALA A 18 -3.64 -5.10 67.42
C ALA A 18 -2.91 -5.69 68.67
N LEU A 19 -1.60 -5.89 68.56
CA LEU A 19 -0.77 -6.34 69.68
C LEU A 19 -0.59 -5.25 70.75
N SER A 20 -0.53 -3.97 70.37
CA SER A 20 -0.45 -2.85 71.31
C SER A 20 -1.77 -2.63 72.09
N ALA A 21 -2.91 -2.94 71.49
CA ALA A 21 -4.22 -2.81 72.08
C ALA A 21 -4.59 -3.89 73.11
N HIS A 22 -3.64 -4.82 73.41
CA HIS A 22 -3.89 -5.95 74.29
C HIS A 22 -4.05 -5.58 75.80
N GLN A 23 -3.84 -4.29 76.13
CA GLN A 23 -4.00 -3.79 77.51
C GLN A 23 -5.39 -3.29 77.84
N ASP A 24 -6.26 -3.01 76.83
CA ASP A 24 -7.66 -2.60 77.05
C ASP A 24 -8.60 -3.48 76.25
N SER A 25 -9.50 -4.22 77.00
CA SER A 25 -10.48 -5.15 76.43
C SER A 25 -11.65 -4.37 75.76
N GLY A 26 -11.39 -3.66 74.66
CA GLY A 26 -12.45 -3.07 73.85
C GLY A 26 -13.28 -4.15 73.17
N HIS A 27 -14.60 -4.13 73.38
CA HIS A 27 -15.55 -5.05 72.76
C HIS A 27 -16.39 -4.25 71.73
N VAL A 28 -16.57 -4.83 70.56
CA VAL A 28 -17.48 -4.32 69.51
C VAL A 28 -18.76 -5.15 69.57
N LEU A 29 -19.87 -4.47 69.87
CA LEU A 29 -21.20 -5.07 69.94
C LEU A 29 -22.01 -4.60 68.74
N ILE A 30 -22.31 -5.55 67.83
CA ILE A 30 -23.18 -5.27 66.68
C ILE A 30 -24.51 -5.93 66.95
N ALA A 31 -25.57 -5.10 67.21
CA ALA A 31 -26.94 -5.57 67.43
C ALA A 31 -27.77 -5.30 66.14
N TYR A 32 -28.40 -6.35 65.64
CA TYR A 32 -29.37 -6.21 64.53
C TYR A 32 -30.64 -7.04 64.88
N GLY A 33 -31.66 -6.35 65.26
CA GLY A 33 -32.86 -6.99 65.79
C GLY A 33 -32.62 -7.83 67.04
N ASP A 34 -32.96 -9.13 67.03
CA ASP A 34 -32.78 -10.05 68.15
C ASP A 34 -31.42 -10.73 68.20
N TRP A 35 -30.48 -10.39 67.21
CA TRP A 35 -29.14 -10.94 67.10
C TRP A 35 -28.12 -9.96 67.65
N THR A 36 -27.36 -10.42 68.66
CA THR A 36 -26.19 -9.68 69.16
C THR A 36 -24.92 -10.44 68.86
N LEU A 37 -24.01 -9.80 68.16
CA LEU A 37 -22.68 -10.32 67.86
C LEU A 37 -21.64 -9.56 68.66
N GLU A 38 -21.05 -10.26 69.67
CA GLU A 38 -19.98 -9.71 70.48
C GLU A 38 -18.65 -10.18 69.95
N SER A 39 -17.78 -9.23 69.61
CA SER A 39 -16.45 -9.55 69.06
C SER A 39 -15.39 -8.64 69.69
N SER A 40 -14.18 -9.16 69.86
CA SER A 40 -13.07 -8.33 70.25
C SER A 40 -12.78 -7.28 69.16
N LEU A 41 -12.52 -6.03 69.57
CA LEU A 41 -12.15 -4.95 68.69
C LEU A 41 -10.99 -5.35 67.75
N VAL A 42 -10.02 -6.10 68.25
CA VAL A 42 -8.86 -6.62 67.50
C VAL A 42 -9.31 -7.55 66.38
N LEU A 43 -10.23 -8.49 66.67
CA LEU A 43 -10.74 -9.42 65.67
C LEU A 43 -11.51 -8.71 64.57
N PHE A 44 -12.32 -7.70 64.92
CA PHE A 44 -13.09 -6.87 63.98
C PHE A 44 -12.17 -6.09 63.01
N VAL A 45 -11.09 -5.46 63.53
CA VAL A 45 -10.11 -4.71 62.73
C VAL A 45 -9.36 -5.64 61.78
N VAL A 46 -8.94 -6.81 62.22
CA VAL A 46 -8.26 -7.80 61.40
C VAL A 46 -9.20 -8.32 60.29
N ALA A 47 -10.46 -8.66 60.64
CA ALA A 47 -11.43 -9.10 59.66
C ALA A 47 -11.72 -8.03 58.61
N MET A 48 -11.83 -6.76 59.00
CA MET A 48 -12.02 -5.62 58.08
C MET A 48 -10.80 -5.43 57.19
N ALA A 49 -9.58 -5.56 57.71
CA ALA A 49 -8.36 -5.46 56.90
C ALA A 49 -8.25 -6.60 55.87
N ILE A 50 -8.62 -7.81 56.25
CA ILE A 50 -8.66 -8.95 55.30
C ILE A 50 -9.72 -8.73 54.24
N LEU A 51 -10.92 -8.28 54.62
CA LEU A 51 -12.00 -7.99 53.69
C LEU A 51 -11.56 -6.91 52.65
N PHE A 52 -10.94 -5.84 53.13
CA PHE A 52 -10.44 -4.79 52.28
C PHE A 52 -9.32 -5.28 51.34
N ALA A 53 -8.41 -6.11 51.81
CA ALA A 53 -7.39 -6.74 50.99
C ALA A 53 -8.01 -7.64 49.91
N LEU A 54 -8.98 -8.47 50.24
CA LEU A 54 -9.69 -9.34 49.31
C LEU A 54 -10.42 -8.53 48.23
N LEU A 55 -11.07 -7.46 48.61
CA LEU A 55 -11.82 -6.56 47.71
C LEU A 55 -10.82 -5.85 46.76
N TYR A 56 -9.73 -5.34 47.29
CA TYR A 56 -8.68 -4.71 46.50
C TYR A 56 -8.06 -5.67 45.49
N TYR A 57 -7.64 -6.86 45.93
CA TYR A 57 -7.05 -7.87 45.03
C TYR A 57 -8.10 -8.41 44.05
N GLY A 58 -9.36 -8.54 44.45
CA GLY A 58 -10.46 -8.94 43.56
C GLY A 58 -10.67 -7.95 42.43
N ILE A 59 -10.77 -6.64 42.73
CA ILE A 59 -10.93 -5.58 41.73
C ILE A 59 -9.70 -5.54 40.80
N ARG A 60 -8.48 -5.67 41.36
CA ARG A 60 -7.25 -5.66 40.60
C ARG A 60 -7.10 -6.88 39.66
N LEU A 61 -7.50 -8.06 40.12
CA LEU A 61 -7.52 -9.28 39.31
C LEU A 61 -8.55 -9.16 38.17
N TRP A 62 -9.74 -8.65 38.49
CA TRP A 62 -10.82 -8.39 37.54
C TRP A 62 -10.39 -7.43 36.42
N SER A 63 -9.72 -6.33 36.79
CA SER A 63 -9.22 -5.35 35.83
C SER A 63 -8.11 -5.93 34.95
N GLY A 64 -7.25 -6.78 35.50
CA GLY A 64 -6.21 -7.53 34.79
C GLY A 64 -6.79 -8.49 33.76
N ILE A 65 -7.81 -9.25 34.14
CA ILE A 65 -8.48 -10.23 33.26
C ILE A 65 -9.19 -9.52 32.09
N ARG A 66 -9.82 -8.37 32.34
CA ARG A 66 -10.45 -7.59 31.25
C ARG A 66 -9.49 -7.07 30.20
N SER A 67 -8.24 -6.78 30.54
CA SER A 67 -7.21 -6.29 29.63
C SER A 67 -6.47 -7.40 28.85
N LEU A 68 -6.53 -8.64 29.32
CA LEU A 68 -5.88 -9.81 28.72
C LEU A 68 -6.30 -10.05 27.25
N PRO A 69 -7.61 -10.02 26.87
CA PRO A 69 -8.01 -10.29 25.50
C PRO A 69 -7.47 -9.23 24.51
N GLN A 70 -7.37 -7.97 24.92
CA GLN A 70 -6.81 -6.91 24.07
C GLN A 70 -5.29 -7.09 23.87
N ARG A 71 -4.54 -7.42 24.92
CA ARG A 71 -3.10 -7.68 24.83
C ARG A 71 -2.82 -8.91 23.97
N LEU A 72 -3.60 -9.98 24.12
CA LEU A 72 -3.46 -11.19 23.32
C LEU A 72 -3.81 -10.95 21.83
N ARG A 73 -4.87 -10.16 21.55
CA ARG A 73 -5.23 -9.74 20.20
C ARG A 73 -4.11 -8.92 19.55
N ARG A 74 -3.54 -7.94 20.26
CA ARG A 74 -2.39 -7.13 19.79
C ARG A 74 -1.17 -8.00 19.50
N TRP A 75 -0.83 -8.89 20.42
CA TRP A 75 0.30 -9.80 20.26
C TRP A 75 0.11 -10.77 19.08
N ARG A 76 -1.10 -11.35 18.92
CA ARG A 76 -1.43 -12.18 17.76
C ARG A 76 -1.33 -11.41 16.45
N ARG A 77 -1.81 -10.15 16.43
CA ARG A 77 -1.72 -9.27 15.27
C ARG A 77 -0.26 -8.97 14.94
N GLN A 78 0.55 -8.57 15.89
CA GLN A 78 1.98 -8.33 15.71
C GLN A 78 2.73 -9.56 15.17
N ARG A 79 2.46 -10.74 15.73
CA ARG A 79 3.04 -11.99 15.21
C ARG A 79 2.61 -12.31 13.79
N ARG A 80 1.35 -12.05 13.42
CA ARG A 80 0.87 -12.24 12.04
C ARG A 80 1.54 -11.27 11.08
N ASN A 81 1.63 -10.00 11.43
CA ASN A 81 2.31 -8.98 10.63
C ASN A 81 3.81 -9.30 10.46
N ALA A 82 4.50 -9.74 11.51
CA ALA A 82 5.90 -10.17 11.43
C ALA A 82 6.08 -11.36 10.47
N LYS A 83 5.18 -12.35 10.54
CA LYS A 83 5.19 -13.49 9.60
C LYS A 83 4.88 -13.04 8.15
N ALA A 84 3.94 -12.12 7.97
CA ALA A 84 3.59 -11.56 6.67
C ALA A 84 4.79 -10.82 6.06
N ARG A 85 5.47 -9.99 6.85
CA ARG A 85 6.69 -9.29 6.41
C ARG A 85 7.80 -10.26 6.01
N THR A 86 8.04 -11.30 6.81
CA THR A 86 9.06 -12.32 6.46
C THR A 86 8.67 -13.08 5.18
N ALA A 87 7.39 -13.39 5.01
CA ALA A 87 6.90 -14.04 3.79
C ALA A 87 7.05 -13.14 2.57
N TYR A 88 6.72 -11.84 2.70
CA TYR A 88 6.91 -10.84 1.64
C TYR A 88 8.37 -10.74 1.22
N ILE A 89 9.30 -10.57 2.16
CA ILE A 89 10.74 -10.49 1.87
C ILE A 89 11.21 -11.74 1.12
N ARG A 90 10.86 -12.95 1.61
CA ARG A 90 11.21 -14.20 0.92
C ARG A 90 10.61 -14.30 -0.47
N GLY A 91 9.38 -13.85 -0.64
CA GLY A 91 8.71 -13.81 -1.93
C GLY A 91 9.40 -12.86 -2.90
N MET A 92 9.78 -11.66 -2.46
CA MET A 92 10.52 -10.69 -3.27
C MET A 92 11.93 -11.18 -3.64
N THR A 93 12.62 -11.85 -2.69
CA THR A 93 13.92 -12.46 -2.99
C THR A 93 13.77 -13.54 -4.06
N ALA A 94 12.80 -14.46 -3.90
CA ALA A 94 12.54 -15.49 -4.90
C ALA A 94 12.13 -14.90 -6.27
N LEU A 95 11.39 -13.78 -6.27
CA LEU A 95 11.03 -13.04 -7.49
C LEU A 95 12.28 -12.52 -8.20
N ALA A 96 13.20 -11.90 -7.45
CA ALA A 96 14.45 -11.38 -7.99
C ALA A 96 15.38 -12.50 -8.51
N GLU A 97 15.31 -13.70 -7.91
CA GLU A 97 16.05 -14.89 -8.33
C GLU A 97 15.40 -15.62 -9.52
N GLY A 98 14.25 -15.16 -10.03
CA GLY A 98 13.50 -15.81 -11.11
C GLY A 98 12.76 -17.09 -10.71
N GLN A 99 12.62 -17.35 -9.41
CA GLN A 99 11.91 -18.51 -8.86
C GLN A 99 10.40 -18.22 -8.76
N TRP A 100 9.74 -18.04 -9.90
CA TRP A 100 8.38 -17.50 -10.02
C TRP A 100 7.34 -18.24 -9.18
N THR A 101 7.34 -19.58 -9.21
CA THR A 101 6.40 -20.41 -8.43
C THR A 101 6.62 -20.31 -6.93
N THR A 102 7.87 -20.24 -6.51
CA THR A 102 8.26 -20.06 -5.11
C THR A 102 7.90 -18.66 -4.63
N ALA A 103 8.15 -17.65 -5.45
CA ALA A 103 7.81 -16.25 -5.21
C ALA A 103 6.30 -16.09 -4.98
N GLU A 104 5.48 -16.58 -5.92
CA GLU A 104 4.02 -16.54 -5.84
C GLU A 104 3.50 -17.16 -4.54
N LYS A 105 3.99 -18.36 -4.20
CA LYS A 105 3.62 -19.05 -2.95
C LYS A 105 3.95 -18.23 -1.70
N TRP A 106 5.12 -17.62 -1.63
CA TRP A 106 5.51 -16.81 -0.47
C TRP A 106 4.77 -15.49 -0.42
N LEU A 107 4.55 -14.81 -1.55
CA LEU A 107 3.84 -13.53 -1.64
C LEU A 107 2.38 -13.65 -1.21
N LEU A 108 1.71 -14.75 -1.59
CA LEU A 108 0.32 -15.02 -1.20
C LEU A 108 0.20 -15.51 0.25
N LYS A 109 1.26 -16.12 0.79
CA LYS A 109 1.26 -16.61 2.15
C LYS A 109 1.15 -15.46 3.13
N GLN A 110 0.05 -15.29 3.78
CA GLN A 110 -0.21 -14.21 4.75
C GLN A 110 -0.44 -12.81 4.13
N ALA A 111 -0.61 -12.68 2.81
CA ALA A 111 -0.84 -11.40 2.12
C ALA A 111 -1.91 -10.54 2.80
N ARG A 112 -3.07 -11.15 3.16
CA ARG A 112 -4.18 -10.47 3.85
C ARG A 112 -3.85 -9.93 5.25
N TYR A 113 -2.74 -10.33 5.84
CA TYR A 113 -2.26 -9.84 7.14
C TYR A 113 -1.04 -8.92 7.01
N SER A 114 -0.64 -8.61 5.78
CA SER A 114 0.38 -7.61 5.49
C SER A 114 -0.13 -6.21 5.81
N ASP A 115 0.78 -5.30 6.11
CA ASP A 115 0.46 -3.87 6.24
C ASP A 115 0.21 -3.24 4.86
N THR A 116 0.69 -3.88 3.80
CA THR A 116 0.55 -3.48 2.38
C THR A 116 0.09 -4.65 1.52
N PRO A 117 -1.17 -5.10 1.65
CA PRO A 117 -1.65 -6.29 0.93
C PRO A 117 -1.58 -6.13 -0.59
N ALA A 118 -1.86 -4.93 -1.10
CA ALA A 118 -1.82 -4.64 -2.53
C ALA A 118 -0.44 -4.92 -3.14
N LEU A 119 0.65 -4.57 -2.46
CA LEU A 119 2.01 -4.86 -2.94
C LEU A 119 2.31 -6.36 -3.01
N ASN A 120 1.78 -7.15 -2.07
CA ASN A 120 1.90 -8.60 -2.10
C ASN A 120 1.23 -9.18 -3.36
N TYR A 121 0.00 -8.73 -3.66
CA TYR A 121 -0.76 -9.21 -4.81
C TYR A 121 -0.17 -8.69 -6.13
N LEU A 122 0.34 -7.45 -6.18
CA LEU A 122 1.05 -6.93 -7.36
C LEU A 122 2.30 -7.77 -7.68
N ALA A 123 3.11 -8.08 -6.67
CA ALA A 123 4.29 -8.93 -6.87
C ALA A 123 3.91 -10.37 -7.24
N ALA A 124 2.79 -10.89 -6.68
CA ALA A 124 2.26 -12.19 -7.10
C ALA A 124 1.74 -12.18 -8.54
N ALA A 125 1.12 -11.07 -8.98
CA ALA A 125 0.71 -10.89 -10.38
C ALA A 125 1.92 -10.89 -11.31
N GLN A 126 3.02 -10.23 -10.94
CA GLN A 126 4.28 -10.27 -11.69
C GLN A 126 4.84 -11.70 -11.78
N ALA A 127 4.81 -12.47 -10.69
CA ALA A 127 5.24 -13.85 -10.69
C ALA A 127 4.35 -14.74 -11.57
N ALA A 128 3.03 -14.50 -11.59
CA ALA A 128 2.08 -15.21 -12.45
C ALA A 128 2.27 -14.85 -13.92
N GLU A 129 2.53 -13.58 -14.24
CA GLU A 129 2.87 -13.09 -15.58
C GLU A 129 4.10 -13.82 -16.11
N ALA A 130 5.19 -13.84 -15.34
CA ALA A 130 6.42 -14.53 -15.72
C ALA A 130 6.25 -16.05 -15.93
N GLN A 131 5.19 -16.65 -15.36
CA GLN A 131 4.81 -18.04 -15.60
C GLN A 131 3.83 -18.21 -16.79
N GLY A 132 3.46 -17.13 -17.49
CA GLY A 132 2.49 -17.13 -18.57
C GLY A 132 1.04 -17.35 -18.12
N SER A 133 0.75 -17.21 -16.82
CA SER A 133 -0.61 -17.45 -16.30
C SER A 133 -1.41 -16.17 -16.20
N LEU A 134 -1.99 -15.74 -17.33
CA LEU A 134 -2.76 -14.49 -17.44
C LEU A 134 -3.97 -14.47 -16.50
N VAL A 135 -4.66 -15.60 -16.34
CA VAL A 135 -5.85 -15.71 -15.47
C VAL A 135 -5.49 -15.46 -14.00
N ARG A 136 -4.36 -16.02 -13.53
CA ARG A 136 -3.91 -15.80 -12.15
C ARG A 136 -3.43 -14.37 -11.96
N ARG A 137 -2.68 -13.83 -12.91
CA ARG A 137 -2.26 -12.43 -12.93
C ARG A 137 -3.44 -11.49 -12.72
N ASP A 138 -4.48 -11.62 -13.55
CA ASP A 138 -5.64 -10.74 -13.52
C ASP A 138 -6.45 -10.88 -12.22
N SER A 139 -6.55 -12.10 -11.70
CA SER A 139 -7.14 -12.35 -10.39
C SER A 139 -6.39 -11.65 -9.26
N TYR A 140 -5.05 -11.67 -9.29
CA TYR A 140 -4.24 -10.98 -8.28
C TYR A 140 -4.31 -9.47 -8.40
N LEU A 141 -4.33 -8.91 -9.61
CA LEU A 141 -4.52 -7.47 -9.82
C LEU A 141 -5.87 -6.99 -9.28
N ARG A 142 -6.94 -7.76 -9.51
CA ARG A 142 -8.26 -7.48 -8.94
C ARG A 142 -8.23 -7.53 -7.42
N THR A 143 -7.64 -8.57 -6.84
CA THR A 143 -7.53 -8.71 -5.38
C THR A 143 -6.68 -7.60 -4.76
N ALA A 144 -5.63 -7.13 -5.45
CA ALA A 144 -4.84 -5.98 -5.02
C ALA A 144 -5.71 -4.72 -4.88
N LEU A 145 -6.54 -4.43 -5.87
CA LEU A 145 -7.43 -3.28 -5.90
C LEU A 145 -8.55 -3.39 -4.83
N GLU A 146 -9.14 -4.58 -4.67
CA GLU A 146 -10.14 -4.85 -3.64
C GLU A 146 -9.58 -4.71 -2.22
N SER A 147 -8.33 -5.13 -2.01
CA SER A 147 -7.68 -5.05 -0.70
C SER A 147 -7.26 -3.63 -0.32
N GLU A 148 -6.93 -2.79 -1.30
CA GLU A 148 -6.47 -1.41 -1.10
C GLU A 148 -6.84 -0.54 -2.31
N PRO A 149 -8.03 0.11 -2.31
CA PRO A 149 -8.48 0.95 -3.42
C PRO A 149 -7.54 2.11 -3.78
N LYS A 150 -6.70 2.55 -2.82
CA LYS A 150 -5.68 3.58 -3.05
C LYS A 150 -4.54 3.10 -3.96
N ALA A 151 -4.41 1.80 -4.17
CA ALA A 151 -3.41 1.22 -5.05
C ALA A 151 -3.79 1.27 -6.54
N ASP A 152 -4.90 1.94 -6.92
CA ASP A 152 -5.41 2.02 -8.31
C ASP A 152 -4.33 2.48 -9.31
N LEU A 153 -3.52 3.46 -8.93
CA LEU A 153 -2.41 3.90 -9.78
C LEU A 153 -1.39 2.77 -10.03
N ALA A 154 -0.94 2.11 -8.97
CA ALA A 154 0.09 1.07 -9.08
C ALA A 154 -0.45 -0.17 -9.83
N VAL A 155 -1.68 -0.56 -9.54
CA VAL A 155 -2.36 -1.68 -10.22
C VAL A 155 -2.58 -1.35 -11.69
N GLY A 156 -3.09 -0.16 -12.00
CA GLY A 156 -3.36 0.26 -13.37
C GLY A 156 -2.07 0.40 -14.21
N LEU A 157 -0.99 0.93 -13.63
CA LEU A 157 0.32 0.99 -14.30
C LEU A 157 0.89 -0.40 -14.59
N ALA A 158 0.78 -1.34 -13.64
CA ALA A 158 1.19 -2.71 -13.84
C ALA A 158 0.37 -3.39 -14.94
N GLN A 159 -0.96 -3.23 -14.89
CA GLN A 159 -1.88 -3.78 -15.88
C GLN A 159 -1.61 -3.23 -17.28
N ALA A 160 -1.44 -1.91 -17.41
CA ALA A 160 -1.09 -1.28 -18.69
C ALA A 160 0.26 -1.78 -19.21
N GLY A 161 1.26 -1.98 -18.33
CA GLY A 161 2.53 -2.58 -18.69
C GLY A 161 2.36 -3.97 -19.30
N TYR A 162 1.61 -4.85 -18.65
CA TYR A 162 1.36 -6.20 -19.16
C TYR A 162 0.62 -6.21 -20.51
N TYR A 163 -0.34 -5.31 -20.71
CA TYR A 163 -1.01 -5.17 -22.00
C TYR A 163 -0.05 -4.71 -23.11
N LEU A 164 0.86 -3.78 -22.81
CA LEU A 164 1.88 -3.35 -23.77
C LEU A 164 2.84 -4.49 -24.13
N ASP A 165 3.28 -5.28 -23.15
CA ASP A 165 4.16 -6.43 -23.34
C ASP A 165 3.51 -7.51 -24.22
N HIS A 166 2.17 -7.63 -24.17
CA HIS A 166 1.39 -8.53 -25.00
C HIS A 166 0.86 -7.91 -26.30
N GLN A 167 1.36 -6.73 -26.69
CA GLN A 167 0.94 -6.02 -27.92
C GLN A 167 -0.56 -5.62 -27.94
N GLN A 168 -1.17 -5.53 -26.77
CA GLN A 168 -2.55 -5.08 -26.57
C GLN A 168 -2.56 -3.59 -26.21
N ALA A 169 -2.12 -2.77 -27.16
CA ALA A 169 -1.88 -1.35 -26.91
C ALA A 169 -3.17 -0.54 -26.71
N ASP A 170 -4.29 -0.98 -27.28
CA ASP A 170 -5.60 -0.32 -27.12
C ASP A 170 -6.10 -0.42 -25.68
N GLU A 171 -6.00 -1.61 -25.07
CA GLU A 171 -6.37 -1.86 -23.69
C GLU A 171 -5.45 -1.09 -22.72
N ALA A 172 -4.15 -1.08 -23.01
CA ALA A 172 -3.19 -0.28 -22.24
C ALA A 172 -3.53 1.21 -22.29
N HIS A 173 -3.80 1.73 -23.48
CA HIS A 173 -4.17 3.14 -23.70
C HIS A 173 -5.43 3.51 -22.91
N ALA A 174 -6.48 2.68 -22.96
CA ALA A 174 -7.73 2.94 -22.24
C ALA A 174 -7.50 3.09 -20.70
N ILE A 175 -6.69 2.19 -20.12
CA ILE A 175 -6.33 2.26 -18.70
C ILE A 175 -5.52 3.53 -18.39
N LEU A 176 -4.51 3.83 -19.21
CA LEU A 176 -3.61 4.96 -19.01
C LEU A 176 -4.34 6.30 -19.18
N ALA A 177 -5.27 6.40 -20.14
CA ALA A 177 -6.12 7.56 -20.33
C ALA A 177 -6.98 7.83 -19.07
N ARG A 178 -7.57 6.78 -18.48
CA ARG A 178 -8.30 6.88 -17.21
C ARG A 178 -7.38 7.35 -16.06
N LEU A 179 -6.19 6.77 -15.94
CA LEU A 179 -5.22 7.15 -14.90
C LEU A 179 -4.73 8.59 -15.07
N ARG A 180 -4.54 9.06 -16.32
CA ARG A 180 -4.15 10.45 -16.61
C ARG A 180 -5.19 11.45 -16.13
N VAL A 181 -6.49 11.16 -16.31
CA VAL A 181 -7.58 12.01 -15.79
C VAL A 181 -7.53 12.11 -14.27
N ALA A 182 -7.27 10.99 -13.58
CA ALA A 182 -7.19 10.96 -12.11
C ALA A 182 -5.92 11.63 -11.57
N GLN A 183 -4.79 11.51 -12.29
CA GLN A 183 -3.47 12.00 -11.88
C GLN A 183 -2.68 12.56 -13.06
N PRO A 184 -3.00 13.80 -13.51
CA PRO A 184 -2.45 14.36 -14.74
C PRO A 184 -0.94 14.58 -14.76
N THR A 185 -0.34 14.81 -13.59
CA THR A 185 1.09 15.16 -13.45
C THR A 185 1.99 13.95 -13.21
N GLN A 186 1.43 12.74 -13.19
CA GLN A 186 2.19 11.55 -12.83
C GLN A 186 3.08 11.09 -14.00
N GLY A 187 4.39 11.31 -13.87
CA GLY A 187 5.36 11.01 -14.93
C GLY A 187 5.36 9.55 -15.40
N ALA A 188 5.11 8.58 -14.48
CA ALA A 188 5.01 7.17 -14.85
C ALA A 188 3.83 6.88 -15.79
N VAL A 189 2.68 7.56 -15.59
CA VAL A 189 1.51 7.45 -16.48
C VAL A 189 1.82 8.05 -17.84
N LEU A 190 2.40 9.26 -17.87
CA LEU A 190 2.79 9.92 -19.11
C LEU A 190 3.78 9.10 -19.91
N LYS A 191 4.78 8.50 -19.26
CA LYS A 191 5.75 7.63 -19.92
C LYS A 191 5.09 6.41 -20.56
N LYS A 192 4.23 5.72 -19.81
CA LYS A 192 3.49 4.56 -20.34
C LYS A 192 2.51 4.94 -21.44
N LEU A 193 1.88 6.11 -21.34
CA LEU A 193 0.99 6.62 -22.38
C LEU A 193 1.76 6.92 -23.68
N MET A 194 2.97 7.47 -23.57
CA MET A 194 3.89 7.63 -24.71
C MET A 194 4.18 6.26 -25.36
N GLU A 195 4.52 5.24 -24.56
CA GLU A 195 4.77 3.88 -25.07
C GLU A 195 3.53 3.32 -25.78
N ALA A 196 2.32 3.57 -25.24
CA ALA A 196 1.07 3.13 -25.84
C ALA A 196 0.78 3.84 -27.18
N HIS A 197 0.95 5.16 -27.28
CA HIS A 197 0.80 5.87 -28.55
C HIS A 197 1.77 5.39 -29.62
N VAL A 198 3.04 5.12 -29.26
CA VAL A 198 4.02 4.56 -30.17
C VAL A 198 3.60 3.18 -30.67
N ALA A 199 3.14 2.30 -29.77
CA ALA A 199 2.67 0.95 -30.11
C ALA A 199 1.43 0.96 -31.03
N LEU A 200 0.51 1.90 -30.79
CA LEU A 200 -0.70 2.13 -31.61
C LEU A 200 -0.39 2.83 -32.94
N ARG A 201 0.84 3.34 -33.12
CA ARG A 201 1.18 4.25 -34.22
C ARG A 201 0.28 5.49 -34.27
N ASP A 202 -0.22 5.91 -33.12
CA ASP A 202 -0.98 7.15 -32.96
C ASP A 202 -0.01 8.33 -32.79
N TRP A 203 0.53 8.75 -33.93
CA TRP A 203 1.57 9.80 -33.98
C TRP A 203 1.02 11.18 -33.59
N GLU A 204 -0.26 11.45 -33.92
CA GLU A 204 -0.89 12.70 -33.51
C GLU A 204 -1.09 12.75 -31.99
N GLY A 205 -1.60 11.68 -31.39
CA GLY A 205 -1.71 11.56 -29.95
C GLY A 205 -0.35 11.68 -29.25
N LEU A 206 0.69 11.06 -29.80
CA LEU A 206 2.06 11.21 -29.31
C LEU A 206 2.53 12.68 -29.31
N LEU A 207 2.35 13.38 -30.43
CA LEU A 207 2.72 14.80 -30.53
C LEU A 207 1.99 15.69 -29.52
N GLN A 208 0.74 15.36 -29.17
CA GLN A 208 -0.05 16.11 -28.18
C GLN A 208 0.48 15.97 -26.76
N ILE A 209 1.05 14.82 -26.41
CA ILE A 209 1.54 14.59 -25.03
C ILE A 209 3.01 15.02 -24.83
N ILE A 210 3.77 15.22 -25.88
CA ILE A 210 5.21 15.60 -25.81
C ILE A 210 5.42 16.86 -24.96
N PRO A 211 4.65 17.96 -25.08
CA PRO A 211 4.85 19.12 -24.22
C PRO A 211 4.64 18.86 -22.73
N GLU A 212 3.80 17.87 -22.37
CA GLU A 212 3.61 17.45 -20.98
C GLU A 212 4.78 16.59 -20.51
N LEU A 213 5.30 15.70 -21.36
CA LEU A 213 6.49 14.90 -21.07
C LEU A 213 7.72 15.78 -20.77
N GLU A 214 7.90 16.86 -21.55
CA GLU A 214 8.97 17.86 -21.36
C GLU A 214 8.75 18.67 -20.07
N ARG A 215 7.54 19.16 -19.84
CA ARG A 215 7.21 19.97 -18.65
C ARG A 215 7.44 19.21 -17.34
N HIS A 216 7.24 17.91 -17.35
CA HIS A 216 7.40 17.04 -16.19
C HIS A 216 8.74 16.30 -16.14
N ASP A 217 9.70 16.68 -17.00
CA ASP A 217 11.04 16.05 -17.09
C ASP A 217 10.99 14.51 -17.23
N VAL A 218 9.94 13.99 -17.90
CA VAL A 218 9.77 12.55 -18.10
C VAL A 218 10.72 12.03 -19.18
N VAL A 219 11.01 12.87 -20.18
CA VAL A 219 11.87 12.57 -21.29
C VAL A 219 12.87 13.71 -21.48
N PRO A 220 14.19 13.42 -21.62
CA PRO A 220 15.19 14.43 -21.95
C PRO A 220 14.87 15.12 -23.29
N GLY A 221 15.23 16.39 -23.43
CA GLY A 221 14.92 17.18 -24.64
C GLY A 221 15.42 16.54 -25.93
N ALA A 222 16.63 15.99 -25.96
CA ALA A 222 17.15 15.27 -27.14
C ALA A 222 16.28 14.05 -27.52
N LYS A 223 15.76 13.31 -26.54
CA LYS A 223 14.84 12.20 -26.79
C LYS A 223 13.46 12.67 -27.24
N SER A 224 13.02 13.83 -26.77
CA SER A 224 11.78 14.45 -27.22
C SER A 224 11.88 14.85 -28.70
N GLU A 225 12.98 15.45 -29.12
CA GLU A 225 13.20 15.81 -30.54
C GLU A 225 13.25 14.57 -31.44
N GLU A 226 13.86 13.46 -30.96
CA GLU A 226 13.87 12.18 -31.66
C GLU A 226 12.45 11.62 -31.84
N LEU A 227 11.64 11.63 -30.77
CA LEU A 227 10.24 11.18 -30.81
C LEU A 227 9.39 12.03 -31.74
N GLN A 228 9.57 13.36 -31.71
CA GLN A 228 8.90 14.26 -32.63
C GLN A 228 9.28 13.99 -34.07
N SER A 229 10.57 13.83 -34.35
CA SER A 229 11.08 13.52 -35.70
C SER A 229 10.48 12.21 -36.22
N MET A 230 10.45 11.17 -35.38
CA MET A 230 9.83 9.88 -35.72
C MET A 230 8.35 10.03 -36.04
N ALA A 231 7.61 10.78 -35.21
CA ALA A 231 6.17 10.98 -35.41
C ALA A 231 5.89 11.77 -36.71
N TYR A 232 6.60 12.88 -36.96
CA TYR A 232 6.42 13.65 -38.20
C TYR A 232 6.79 12.86 -39.44
N ARG A 233 7.87 12.09 -39.41
CA ARG A 233 8.27 11.18 -40.49
C ARG A 233 7.15 10.19 -40.85
N ALA A 234 6.56 9.57 -39.83
CA ALA A 234 5.47 8.63 -40.03
C ALA A 234 4.19 9.32 -40.59
N LEU A 235 3.87 10.54 -40.09
CA LEU A 235 2.75 11.33 -40.62
C LEU A 235 2.97 11.78 -42.05
N PHE A 236 4.20 12.16 -42.45
CA PHE A 236 4.53 12.48 -43.86
C PHE A 236 4.31 11.25 -44.74
N ALA A 237 4.74 10.07 -44.32
CA ALA A 237 4.48 8.84 -45.05
C ALA A 237 2.99 8.54 -45.21
N GLN A 238 2.17 8.80 -44.17
CA GLN A 238 0.71 8.68 -44.27
C GLN A 238 0.09 9.70 -45.23
N ALA A 239 0.58 10.94 -45.23
CA ALA A 239 0.13 11.97 -46.17
C ALA A 239 0.42 11.58 -47.64
N VAL A 240 1.59 10.99 -47.90
CA VAL A 240 1.96 10.45 -49.22
C VAL A 240 1.02 9.34 -49.65
N LEU A 241 0.72 8.38 -48.76
CA LEU A 241 -0.20 7.30 -49.08
C LEU A 241 -1.63 7.79 -49.41
N LYS A 242 -2.07 8.86 -48.73
CA LYS A 242 -3.35 9.50 -48.98
C LYS A 242 -3.35 10.49 -50.15
N LYS A 243 -2.18 10.80 -50.74
CA LYS A 243 -1.98 11.81 -51.74
C LYS A 243 -2.50 13.21 -51.34
N ASP A 244 -2.31 13.55 -50.05
CA ASP A 244 -2.82 14.78 -49.45
C ASP A 244 -1.68 15.81 -49.28
N SER A 245 -1.45 16.62 -50.32
CA SER A 245 -0.41 17.67 -50.30
C SER A 245 -0.74 18.80 -49.32
N ALA A 246 -2.02 19.09 -49.11
CA ALA A 246 -2.45 20.15 -48.21
C ALA A 246 -2.16 19.74 -46.74
N TYR A 247 -2.47 18.52 -46.37
CA TYR A 247 -2.15 17.96 -45.05
C TYR A 247 -0.64 17.90 -44.81
N LEU A 248 0.15 17.51 -45.83
CA LEU A 248 1.60 17.46 -45.72
C LEU A 248 2.21 18.85 -45.46
N ARG A 249 1.72 19.92 -46.15
CA ARG A 249 2.15 21.30 -45.87
C ARG A 249 1.77 21.73 -44.44
N GLN A 250 0.55 21.45 -44.02
CA GLN A 250 0.10 21.76 -42.66
C GLN A 250 0.95 21.06 -41.60
N LEU A 251 1.31 19.80 -41.78
CA LEU A 251 2.22 19.07 -40.87
C LEU A 251 3.58 19.77 -40.79
N TRP A 252 4.16 20.17 -41.91
CA TRP A 252 5.43 20.89 -41.92
C TRP A 252 5.34 22.24 -41.19
N GLU A 253 4.27 22.99 -41.38
CA GLU A 253 4.07 24.24 -40.64
C GLU A 253 3.93 24.06 -39.14
N ARG A 254 3.35 22.95 -38.69
CA ARG A 254 3.23 22.61 -37.28
C ARG A 254 4.52 22.07 -36.67
N THR A 255 5.48 21.61 -37.47
CA THR A 255 6.74 21.06 -36.99
C THR A 255 7.55 22.12 -36.23
N PRO A 256 7.98 21.88 -34.98
CA PRO A 256 8.75 22.86 -34.20
C PRO A 256 10.09 23.20 -34.88
N ARG A 257 10.55 24.45 -34.70
CA ARG A 257 11.81 24.91 -35.28
C ARG A 257 13.04 24.04 -34.98
N PRO A 258 13.26 23.53 -33.75
CA PRO A 258 14.38 22.64 -33.47
C PRO A 258 14.33 21.37 -34.33
N VAL A 259 13.16 20.76 -34.43
CA VAL A 259 12.94 19.51 -35.18
C VAL A 259 13.10 19.72 -36.71
N ARG A 260 12.67 20.90 -37.22
CA ARG A 260 12.86 21.27 -38.67
C ARG A 260 14.33 21.39 -39.07
N ARG A 261 15.25 21.64 -38.11
CA ARG A 261 16.69 21.72 -38.38
C ARG A 261 17.33 20.36 -38.56
N ASN A 262 16.63 19.29 -38.26
CA ASN A 262 17.12 17.93 -38.50
C ASN A 262 17.13 17.68 -40.00
N GLU A 263 18.34 17.47 -40.53
CA GLU A 263 18.60 17.28 -41.99
C GLU A 263 17.85 16.06 -42.55
N ASP A 264 17.76 14.97 -41.77
CA ASP A 264 17.04 13.78 -42.16
C ASP A 264 15.54 14.03 -42.31
N LEU A 265 14.94 14.77 -41.38
CA LEU A 265 13.53 15.09 -41.45
C LEU A 265 13.23 16.03 -42.62
N LEU A 266 14.11 17.00 -42.90
CA LEU A 266 13.98 17.90 -44.05
C LEU A 266 14.01 17.13 -45.37
N PHE A 267 14.92 16.17 -45.45
CA PHE A 267 15.03 15.29 -46.63
C PHE A 267 13.77 14.42 -46.79
N ASP A 268 13.26 13.84 -45.70
CA ASP A 268 12.04 13.04 -45.74
C ASP A 268 10.82 13.87 -46.15
N TYR A 269 10.73 15.13 -45.68
CA TYR A 269 9.70 16.05 -46.12
C TYR A 269 9.78 16.40 -47.61
N ALA A 270 10.98 16.75 -48.10
CA ALA A 270 11.18 17.05 -49.50
C ALA A 270 10.85 15.87 -50.42
N ARG A 271 11.23 14.65 -50.00
CA ARG A 271 10.88 13.42 -50.70
C ARG A 271 9.39 13.14 -50.70
N ALA A 272 8.73 13.35 -49.52
CA ALA A 272 7.29 13.21 -49.43
C ALA A 272 6.52 14.22 -50.31
N PHE A 273 7.01 15.46 -50.34
CA PHE A 273 6.43 16.50 -51.18
C PHE A 273 6.54 16.18 -52.66
N ALA A 274 7.70 15.76 -53.13
CA ALA A 274 7.90 15.33 -54.51
C ALA A 274 7.09 14.08 -54.93
N ALA A 275 6.61 13.30 -53.98
CA ALA A 275 5.80 12.11 -54.25
C ALA A 275 4.29 12.41 -54.31
N VAL A 276 3.84 13.58 -53.83
CA VAL A 276 2.41 13.98 -53.76
C VAL A 276 2.07 15.09 -54.74
N ASP A 277 3.08 15.90 -55.16
CA ASP A 277 2.96 16.92 -56.17
C ASP A 277 3.09 16.31 -57.56
#